data_3b8564e70cb325512440e98962bb3b70
#
_entry.id   3b8564e70cb325512440e98962bb3b70
#
_cell.length_a   1.000
_cell.length_b   1.000
_cell.length_c   1.000
_cell.angle_alpha   90.00
_cell.angle_beta   90.00
_cell.angle_gamma   90.00
#
_symmetry.space_group_name_H-M   'P 1'
#
loop_
_entity.id
_entity.type
_entity.pdbx_description
1 polymer ?
#
loop_
_entity_poly.entity_id
_entity_poly.type
_entity_poly.pdbx_seq_one_letter_code
_entity_poly.pdbx_strand_id
1 'polypeptide(L)'
;MSIVLFTADECPFCVRTRLVLEGKGIEHERVEVDLGDKPAWLREMNPRNRVPVIRDGDAVLWESEALNEYLEEIHPDPAMMPDDAVGRARVRALLRRFEDLSDAYYAARREEPGAHDDVREQLAWLDERLEEHAHMAGEEYSLAEPGWWPWIVRMPRIGIDLAEYPAVVAWCERLAQRPEYAAELSLLSV
;
A
#
# COMPACT_ATOMS: atom_id res chain seq x y z
N MET A 1 -22.64 7.36 -8.35
CA MET A 1 -21.92 8.11 -7.30
C MET A 1 -20.51 8.27 -7.82
N SER A 2 -19.87 9.42 -7.63
CA SER A 2 -18.53 9.69 -8.17
C SER A 2 -17.56 9.73 -6.99
N ILE A 3 -16.66 8.76 -6.95
CA ILE A 3 -15.58 8.72 -5.96
C ILE A 3 -14.56 9.82 -6.29
N VAL A 4 -14.18 10.60 -5.30
CA VAL A 4 -13.07 11.56 -5.38
C VAL A 4 -11.98 11.13 -4.42
N LEU A 5 -10.79 10.85 -4.95
CA LEU A 5 -9.59 10.53 -4.17
C LEU A 5 -8.71 11.77 -4.00
N PHE A 6 -8.52 12.22 -2.78
CA PHE A 6 -7.50 13.20 -2.41
C PHE A 6 -6.20 12.46 -2.10
N THR A 7 -5.16 12.73 -2.89
CA THR A 7 -3.95 11.91 -2.99
C THR A 7 -2.68 12.76 -3.07
N ALA A 8 -1.53 12.14 -3.01
CA ALA A 8 -0.24 12.72 -3.35
C ALA A 8 0.64 11.63 -4.00
N ASP A 9 1.29 11.92 -5.13
CA ASP A 9 2.02 10.94 -5.92
C ASP A 9 3.13 10.23 -5.12
N GLU A 10 3.91 10.97 -4.36
CA GLU A 10 5.01 10.41 -3.55
C GLU A 10 4.56 9.70 -2.26
N CYS A 11 3.28 9.78 -1.89
CA CYS A 11 2.78 9.22 -0.64
C CYS A 11 2.52 7.71 -0.78
N PRO A 12 3.27 6.82 -0.08
CA PRO A 12 3.08 5.39 -0.20
C PRO A 12 1.71 4.92 0.31
N PHE A 13 1.11 5.60 1.27
CA PHE A 13 -0.26 5.33 1.73
C PHE A 13 -1.30 5.66 0.65
N CYS A 14 -1.06 6.69 -0.17
CA CYS A 14 -1.90 7.00 -1.31
C CYS A 14 -1.78 5.94 -2.41
N VAL A 15 -0.56 5.47 -2.66
CA VAL A 15 -0.30 4.37 -3.61
C VAL A 15 -1.14 3.14 -3.28
N ARG A 16 -1.26 2.76 -2.01
CA ARG A 16 -2.13 1.64 -1.57
C ARG A 16 -3.54 1.75 -2.13
N THR A 17 -4.15 2.93 -1.96
CA THR A 17 -5.55 3.15 -2.36
C THR A 17 -5.69 3.30 -3.87
N ARG A 18 -4.71 3.93 -4.55
CA ARG A 18 -4.70 4.00 -6.02
C ARG A 18 -4.62 2.61 -6.65
N LEU A 19 -3.76 1.72 -6.14
CA LEU A 19 -3.63 0.34 -6.62
C LEU A 19 -4.95 -0.43 -6.49
N VAL A 20 -5.73 -0.20 -5.43
CA VAL A 20 -7.04 -0.84 -5.25
C VAL A 20 -8.07 -0.25 -6.22
N LEU A 21 -8.16 1.07 -6.33
CA LEU A 21 -9.08 1.74 -7.25
C LEU A 21 -8.85 1.31 -8.70
N GLU A 22 -7.60 1.37 -9.16
CA GLU A 22 -7.22 0.98 -10.52
C GLU A 22 -7.37 -0.52 -10.76
N GLY A 23 -6.91 -1.35 -9.81
CA GLY A 23 -7.00 -2.81 -9.92
C GLY A 23 -8.43 -3.34 -9.93
N LYS A 24 -9.38 -2.58 -9.38
CA LYS A 24 -10.83 -2.86 -9.45
C LYS A 24 -11.53 -2.17 -10.62
N GLY A 25 -10.84 -1.32 -11.37
CA GLY A 25 -11.43 -0.54 -12.46
C GLY A 25 -12.48 0.47 -11.97
N ILE A 26 -12.33 1.01 -10.76
CA ILE A 26 -13.28 1.96 -10.18
C ILE A 26 -13.00 3.35 -10.75
N GLU A 27 -13.97 3.90 -11.49
CA GLU A 27 -13.88 5.28 -11.98
C GLU A 27 -13.87 6.26 -10.83
N HIS A 28 -12.89 7.15 -10.81
CA HIS A 28 -12.72 8.15 -9.74
C HIS A 28 -12.05 9.43 -10.26
N GLU A 29 -12.34 10.53 -9.59
CA GLU A 29 -11.62 11.79 -9.76
C GLU A 29 -10.40 11.80 -8.82
N ARG A 30 -9.23 12.29 -9.30
CA ARG A 30 -8.04 12.48 -8.49
C ARG A 30 -7.82 13.97 -8.21
N VAL A 31 -7.67 14.30 -6.93
CA VAL A 31 -7.29 15.64 -6.46
C VAL A 31 -5.93 15.55 -5.79
N GLU A 32 -4.94 16.13 -6.43
CA GLU A 32 -3.57 16.15 -5.90
C GLU A 32 -3.44 17.13 -4.75
N VAL A 33 -2.80 16.70 -3.67
CA VAL A 33 -2.56 17.49 -2.46
C VAL A 33 -1.05 17.71 -2.28
N ASP A 34 -0.63 18.97 -2.25
CA ASP A 34 0.73 19.31 -1.89
C ASP A 34 1.00 19.01 -0.41
N LEU A 35 1.90 18.07 -0.16
CA LEU A 35 2.27 17.66 1.21
C LEU A 35 3.11 18.72 1.93
N GLY A 36 3.78 19.60 1.20
CA GLY A 36 4.58 20.72 1.72
C GLY A 36 3.73 21.92 2.12
N ASP A 37 2.59 22.12 1.43
CA ASP A 37 1.63 23.22 1.71
C ASP A 37 0.19 22.66 1.72
N LYS A 38 -0.13 21.92 2.78
CA LYS A 38 -1.43 21.26 2.91
C LYS A 38 -2.56 22.24 3.06
N PRO A 39 -3.61 22.16 2.21
CA PRO A 39 -4.75 23.08 2.28
C PRO A 39 -5.54 22.88 3.57
N ALA A 40 -6.11 23.99 4.09
CA ALA A 40 -6.85 23.99 5.36
C ALA A 40 -8.04 23.03 5.36
N TRP A 41 -8.73 22.88 4.22
CA TRP A 41 -9.87 21.98 4.07
C TRP A 41 -9.51 20.50 4.28
N LEU A 42 -8.24 20.09 4.10
CA LEU A 42 -7.84 18.70 4.34
C LEU A 42 -8.04 18.31 5.81
N ARG A 43 -7.80 19.22 6.75
CA ARG A 43 -8.02 18.98 8.18
C ARG A 43 -9.52 18.86 8.53
N GLU A 44 -10.38 19.51 7.78
CA GLU A 44 -11.84 19.37 7.94
C GLU A 44 -12.31 17.98 7.49
N MET A 45 -11.69 17.44 6.44
CA MET A 45 -11.98 16.09 5.92
C MET A 45 -11.33 14.97 6.73
N ASN A 46 -10.07 15.18 7.15
CA ASN A 46 -9.31 14.22 7.95
C ASN A 46 -8.67 14.94 9.15
N PRO A 47 -9.12 14.67 10.38
CA PRO A 47 -8.57 15.32 11.58
C PRO A 47 -7.05 15.15 11.76
N ARG A 48 -6.46 14.08 11.18
CA ARG A 48 -5.01 13.86 11.16
C ARG A 48 -4.27 14.69 10.12
N ASN A 49 -5.00 15.47 9.28
CA ASN A 49 -4.42 16.26 8.19
C ASN A 49 -3.51 15.44 7.28
N ARG A 50 -3.98 14.25 6.87
CA ARG A 50 -3.24 13.28 6.05
C ARG A 50 -4.05 12.85 4.84
N VAL A 51 -3.35 12.41 3.80
CA VAL A 51 -3.89 11.70 2.64
C VAL A 51 -3.48 10.21 2.75
N PRO A 52 -4.19 9.27 2.09
CA PRO A 52 -5.36 9.49 1.24
C PRO A 52 -6.64 9.83 2.01
N VAL A 53 -7.56 10.48 1.32
CA VAL A 53 -8.96 10.65 1.73
C VAL A 53 -9.83 10.31 0.53
N ILE A 54 -10.93 9.61 0.75
CA ILE A 54 -11.98 9.39 -0.26
C ILE A 54 -13.22 10.17 0.16
N ARG A 55 -13.85 10.83 -0.83
CA ARG A 55 -15.21 11.31 -0.73
C ARG A 55 -16.07 10.51 -1.71
N ASP A 56 -17.12 9.87 -1.20
CA ASP A 56 -18.15 9.18 -1.98
C ASP A 56 -19.52 9.72 -1.61
N GLY A 57 -20.07 10.54 -2.51
CA GLY A 57 -21.24 11.35 -2.19
C GLY A 57 -20.97 12.27 -1.01
N ASP A 58 -21.77 12.11 0.08
CA ASP A 58 -21.62 12.87 1.32
C ASP A 58 -20.65 12.19 2.34
N ALA A 59 -20.25 10.95 2.09
CA ALA A 59 -19.32 10.24 2.95
C ALA A 59 -17.89 10.70 2.73
N VAL A 60 -17.17 10.97 3.83
CA VAL A 60 -15.73 11.28 3.83
C VAL A 60 -15.02 10.26 4.68
N LEU A 61 -14.09 9.52 4.05
CA LEU A 61 -13.39 8.39 4.65
C LEU A 61 -11.88 8.59 4.56
N TRP A 62 -11.15 8.09 5.54
CA TRP A 62 -9.68 8.17 5.61
C TRP A 62 -9.11 6.90 6.25
N GLU A 63 -7.78 6.77 6.33
CA GLU A 63 -6.95 5.61 6.63
C GLU A 63 -6.95 4.60 5.48
N SER A 64 -5.82 4.47 4.82
CA SER A 64 -5.69 3.69 3.57
C SER A 64 -6.17 2.24 3.69
N GLU A 65 -5.99 1.59 4.84
CA GLU A 65 -6.48 0.23 5.07
C GLU A 65 -8.01 0.18 5.11
N ALA A 66 -8.62 1.11 5.86
CA ALA A 66 -10.08 1.22 5.93
C ALA A 66 -10.68 1.59 4.56
N LEU A 67 -10.01 2.50 3.81
CA LEU A 67 -10.42 2.85 2.45
C LEU A 67 -10.39 1.64 1.52
N ASN A 68 -9.35 0.83 1.60
CA ASN A 68 -9.18 -0.34 0.74
C ASN A 68 -10.22 -1.43 1.06
N GLU A 69 -10.53 -1.67 2.35
CA GLU A 69 -11.63 -2.57 2.73
C GLU A 69 -13.00 -2.01 2.30
N TYR A 70 -13.22 -0.71 2.44
CA TYR A 70 -14.44 -0.06 1.95
C TYR A 70 -14.62 -0.26 0.45
N LEU A 71 -13.58 -0.03 -0.36
CA LEU A 71 -13.61 -0.23 -1.80
C LEU A 71 -13.86 -1.69 -2.18
N GLU A 72 -13.30 -2.64 -1.43
CA GLU A 72 -13.57 -4.07 -1.58
C GLU A 72 -15.04 -4.42 -1.30
N GLU A 73 -15.64 -3.81 -0.28
CA GLU A 73 -17.03 -4.09 0.10
C GLU A 73 -18.04 -3.54 -0.91
N ILE A 74 -17.81 -2.32 -1.45
CA ILE A 74 -18.73 -1.70 -2.42
C ILE A 74 -18.51 -2.17 -3.86
N HIS A 75 -17.32 -2.70 -4.17
CA HIS A 75 -16.94 -3.28 -5.46
C HIS A 75 -16.25 -4.63 -5.24
N PRO A 76 -17.00 -5.71 -4.98
CA PRO A 76 -16.38 -7.00 -4.62
C PRO A 76 -15.65 -7.69 -5.79
N ASP A 77 -15.92 -7.29 -7.04
CA ASP A 77 -15.30 -7.85 -8.24
C ASP A 77 -14.34 -6.84 -8.91
N PRO A 78 -13.11 -7.25 -9.28
CA PRO A 78 -12.43 -8.49 -8.88
C PRO A 78 -12.14 -8.51 -7.38
N ALA A 79 -12.32 -9.70 -6.74
CA ALA A 79 -12.10 -9.86 -5.30
C ALA A 79 -10.63 -9.64 -4.94
N MET A 80 -10.39 -8.88 -3.88
CA MET A 80 -9.07 -8.66 -3.26
C MET A 80 -9.05 -9.11 -1.78
N MET A 81 -10.12 -9.76 -1.32
CA MET A 81 -10.20 -10.43 -0.03
C MET A 81 -10.74 -11.84 -0.22
N PRO A 82 -10.20 -12.83 0.51
CA PRO A 82 -10.72 -14.19 0.50
C PRO A 82 -12.20 -14.26 0.90
N ASP A 83 -12.92 -15.24 0.38
CA ASP A 83 -14.34 -15.46 0.70
C ASP A 83 -14.53 -15.93 2.14
N ASP A 84 -13.60 -16.72 2.67
CA ASP A 84 -13.69 -17.29 4.00
C ASP A 84 -13.14 -16.38 5.11
N ALA A 85 -13.69 -16.53 6.31
CA ALA A 85 -13.34 -15.69 7.45
C ALA A 85 -11.88 -15.88 7.92
N VAL A 86 -11.30 -17.07 7.74
CA VAL A 86 -9.90 -17.34 8.15
C VAL A 86 -8.94 -16.64 7.19
N GLY A 87 -9.18 -16.75 5.88
CA GLY A 87 -8.40 -16.05 4.87
C GLY A 87 -8.46 -14.53 5.09
N ARG A 88 -9.66 -13.96 5.29
CA ARG A 88 -9.83 -12.52 5.60
C ARG A 88 -9.07 -12.11 6.87
N ALA A 89 -9.10 -12.94 7.91
CA ALA A 89 -8.33 -12.67 9.13
C ALA A 89 -6.82 -12.70 8.88
N ARG A 90 -6.32 -13.61 8.03
CA ARG A 90 -4.90 -13.66 7.63
C ARG A 90 -4.46 -12.40 6.89
N VAL A 91 -5.26 -11.93 5.91
CA VAL A 91 -4.97 -10.68 5.20
C VAL A 91 -4.90 -9.50 6.18
N ARG A 92 -5.86 -9.36 7.10
CA ARG A 92 -5.84 -8.30 8.12
C ARG A 92 -4.64 -8.40 9.06
N ALA A 93 -4.24 -9.62 9.43
CA ALA A 93 -3.03 -9.83 10.25
C ALA A 93 -1.76 -9.38 9.51
N LEU A 94 -1.67 -9.63 8.20
CA LEU A 94 -0.57 -9.14 7.36
C LEU A 94 -0.56 -7.62 7.25
N LEU A 95 -1.72 -7.00 7.06
CA LEU A 95 -1.85 -5.55 7.04
C LEU A 95 -1.46 -4.92 8.38
N ARG A 96 -1.81 -5.56 9.49
CA ARG A 96 -1.39 -5.12 10.83
C ARG A 96 0.11 -5.26 11.04
N ARG A 97 0.71 -6.41 10.62
CA ARG A 97 2.15 -6.64 10.70
C ARG A 97 2.95 -5.63 9.87
N PHE A 98 2.36 -5.08 8.83
CA PHE A 98 2.99 -4.03 8.02
C PHE A 98 3.49 -2.84 8.86
N GLU A 99 2.87 -2.54 10.03
CA GLU A 99 3.31 -1.44 10.89
C GLU A 99 4.78 -1.61 11.32
N ASP A 100 5.23 -2.85 11.58
CA ASP A 100 6.61 -3.14 11.97
C ASP A 100 7.58 -2.72 10.84
N LEU A 101 7.27 -3.05 9.58
CA LEU A 101 8.06 -2.62 8.42
C LEU A 101 8.01 -1.11 8.22
N SER A 102 6.83 -0.51 8.33
CA SER A 102 6.64 0.93 8.15
C SER A 102 7.43 1.73 9.16
N ASP A 103 7.37 1.34 10.42
CA ASP A 103 8.09 2.02 11.51
C ASP A 103 9.60 1.89 11.32
N ALA A 104 10.10 0.69 11.00
CA ALA A 104 11.50 0.44 10.70
C ALA A 104 11.98 1.27 9.48
N TYR A 105 11.18 1.31 8.40
CA TYR A 105 11.49 2.11 7.21
C TYR A 105 11.63 3.61 7.53
N TYR A 106 10.68 4.17 8.30
CA TYR A 106 10.75 5.59 8.65
C TYR A 106 11.85 5.89 9.67
N ALA A 107 12.18 4.95 10.57
CA ALA A 107 13.33 5.05 11.46
C ALA A 107 14.64 5.05 10.65
N ALA A 108 14.77 4.16 9.65
CA ALA A 108 15.94 4.12 8.77
C ALA A 108 16.09 5.40 7.93
N ARG A 109 14.98 5.99 7.47
CA ARG A 109 15.00 7.31 6.79
C ARG A 109 15.47 8.46 7.68
N ARG A 110 15.33 8.32 9.00
CA ARG A 110 15.86 9.28 9.99
C ARG A 110 17.26 8.90 10.49
N GLU A 111 17.88 7.87 9.89
CA GLU A 111 19.20 7.37 10.23
C GLU A 111 19.29 6.93 11.71
N GLU A 112 18.19 6.40 12.28
CA GLU A 112 18.16 5.91 13.64
C GLU A 112 19.04 4.63 13.79
N PRO A 113 19.81 4.51 14.88
CA PRO A 113 20.68 3.34 15.09
C PRO A 113 19.88 2.02 15.12
N GLY A 114 20.34 1.02 14.36
CA GLY A 114 19.70 -0.31 14.30
C GLY A 114 18.54 -0.43 13.33
N ALA A 115 17.95 0.69 12.89
CA ALA A 115 16.74 0.66 12.06
C ALA A 115 16.91 -0.07 10.72
N HIS A 116 18.10 -0.05 10.12
CA HIS A 116 18.37 -0.83 8.91
C HIS A 116 18.35 -2.34 9.17
N ASP A 117 18.76 -2.79 10.34
CA ASP A 117 18.71 -4.21 10.71
C ASP A 117 17.26 -4.63 10.97
N ASP A 118 16.47 -3.77 11.58
CA ASP A 118 15.01 -4.00 11.74
C ASP A 118 14.32 -4.13 10.38
N VAL A 119 14.66 -3.27 9.39
CA VAL A 119 14.14 -3.39 8.00
C VAL A 119 14.56 -4.73 7.38
N ARG A 120 15.83 -5.13 7.53
CA ARG A 120 16.32 -6.40 6.99
C ARG A 120 15.60 -7.60 7.60
N GLU A 121 15.31 -7.57 8.90
CA GLU A 121 14.52 -8.62 9.57
C GLU A 121 13.12 -8.75 8.94
N GLN A 122 12.45 -7.62 8.69
CA GLN A 122 11.12 -7.65 8.05
C GLN A 122 11.19 -8.14 6.60
N LEU A 123 12.23 -7.77 5.85
CA LEU A 123 12.43 -8.25 4.48
C LEU A 123 12.76 -9.74 4.43
N ALA A 124 13.61 -10.24 5.33
CA ALA A 124 13.92 -11.66 5.42
C ALA A 124 12.66 -12.50 5.72
N TRP A 125 11.84 -12.05 6.66
CA TRP A 125 10.54 -12.67 6.94
C TRP A 125 9.61 -12.68 5.72
N LEU A 126 9.57 -11.57 4.96
CA LEU A 126 8.76 -11.48 3.75
C LEU A 126 9.28 -12.40 2.66
N ASP A 127 10.60 -12.49 2.49
CA ASP A 127 11.26 -13.34 1.50
C ASP A 127 10.95 -14.82 1.75
N GLU A 128 11.16 -15.31 2.99
CA GLU A 128 10.81 -16.67 3.40
C GLU A 128 9.33 -17.00 3.11
N ARG A 129 8.44 -16.05 3.40
CA ARG A 129 7.01 -16.24 3.13
C ARG A 129 6.69 -16.36 1.66
N LEU A 130 7.35 -15.57 0.82
CA LEU A 130 7.14 -15.55 -0.63
C LEU A 130 7.87 -16.70 -1.36
N GLU A 131 8.80 -17.39 -0.69
CA GLU A 131 9.33 -18.68 -1.17
C GLU A 131 8.26 -19.80 -1.15
N GLU A 132 7.35 -19.74 -0.16
CA GLU A 132 6.31 -20.77 0.02
C GLU A 132 5.02 -20.45 -0.76
N HIS A 133 4.76 -19.18 -1.10
CA HIS A 133 3.50 -18.72 -1.66
C HIS A 133 3.69 -17.73 -2.81
N ALA A 134 2.78 -17.78 -3.77
CA ALA A 134 2.79 -16.83 -4.89
C ALA A 134 2.46 -15.40 -4.44
N HIS A 135 1.65 -15.25 -3.38
CA HIS A 135 1.20 -13.98 -2.81
C HIS A 135 1.31 -13.98 -1.28
N MET A 136 1.23 -12.80 -0.68
CA MET A 136 1.44 -12.64 0.76
C MET A 136 0.46 -13.44 1.62
N ALA A 137 -0.81 -13.58 1.20
CA ALA A 137 -1.82 -14.30 1.95
C ALA A 137 -1.95 -15.78 1.56
N GLY A 138 -1.26 -16.23 0.50
CA GLY A 138 -1.30 -17.59 -0.05
C GLY A 138 -1.14 -17.58 -1.57
N GLU A 139 -1.97 -18.32 -2.29
CA GLU A 139 -1.86 -18.47 -3.75
C GLU A 139 -2.57 -17.34 -4.52
N GLU A 140 -3.46 -16.59 -3.88
CA GLU A 140 -4.27 -15.57 -4.53
C GLU A 140 -3.86 -14.17 -4.11
N TYR A 141 -3.97 -13.23 -5.06
CA TYR A 141 -3.77 -11.81 -4.81
C TYR A 141 -4.80 -11.27 -3.79
N SER A 142 -4.35 -10.38 -2.91
CA SER A 142 -5.20 -9.81 -1.86
C SER A 142 -4.85 -8.34 -1.57
N LEU A 143 -5.58 -7.72 -0.64
CA LEU A 143 -5.26 -6.37 -0.14
C LEU A 143 -3.89 -6.28 0.57
N ALA A 144 -3.27 -7.43 0.91
CA ALA A 144 -1.93 -7.43 1.49
C ALA A 144 -0.88 -6.92 0.49
N GLU A 145 -1.02 -7.23 -0.80
CA GLU A 145 -0.11 -6.79 -1.85
C GLU A 145 -0.04 -5.26 -1.96
N PRO A 146 -1.14 -4.53 -2.24
CA PRO A 146 -1.09 -3.08 -2.24
C PRO A 146 -0.76 -2.50 -0.87
N GLY A 147 -1.00 -3.25 0.20
CA GLY A 147 -0.65 -2.89 1.57
C GLY A 147 0.85 -2.75 1.82
N TRP A 148 1.67 -3.62 1.26
CA TRP A 148 3.12 -3.71 1.52
C TRP A 148 3.98 -3.16 0.39
N TRP A 149 3.63 -3.44 -0.85
CA TRP A 149 4.43 -3.14 -2.03
C TRP A 149 4.94 -1.69 -2.11
N PRO A 150 4.18 -0.63 -1.75
CA PRO A 150 4.65 0.75 -1.89
C PRO A 150 5.92 1.05 -1.09
N TRP A 151 6.18 0.34 0.02
CA TRP A 151 7.43 0.50 0.78
C TRP A 151 8.54 -0.37 0.22
N ILE A 152 8.21 -1.58 -0.24
CA ILE A 152 9.22 -2.49 -0.80
C ILE A 152 9.94 -1.84 -1.98
N VAL A 153 9.21 -1.27 -2.93
CA VAL A 153 9.82 -0.60 -4.09
C VAL A 153 10.59 0.68 -3.74
N ARG A 154 10.46 1.16 -2.51
CA ARG A 154 11.19 2.33 -1.99
C ARG A 154 12.40 1.97 -1.13
N MET A 155 12.70 0.69 -0.93
CA MET A 155 13.85 0.25 -0.13
C MET A 155 15.20 0.82 -0.63
N PRO A 156 15.44 0.98 -1.95
CA PRO A 156 16.66 1.64 -2.42
C PRO A 156 16.84 3.08 -1.90
N ARG A 157 15.74 3.80 -1.58
CA ARG A 157 15.81 5.17 -1.03
C ARG A 157 16.41 5.24 0.39
N ILE A 158 16.51 4.11 1.07
CA ILE A 158 17.15 3.96 2.39
C ILE A 158 18.41 3.08 2.30
N GLY A 159 18.95 2.85 1.10
CA GLY A 159 20.18 2.09 0.90
C GLY A 159 20.06 0.57 1.10
N ILE A 160 18.85 0.01 1.07
CA ILE A 160 18.61 -1.43 1.11
C ILE A 160 18.57 -1.97 -0.33
N ASP A 161 19.40 -2.97 -0.61
CA ASP A 161 19.40 -3.69 -1.88
C ASP A 161 18.43 -4.87 -1.82
N LEU A 162 17.41 -4.85 -2.66
CA LEU A 162 16.44 -5.95 -2.74
C LEU A 162 17.01 -7.22 -3.40
N ALA A 163 18.15 -7.14 -4.09
CA ALA A 163 18.78 -8.33 -4.67
C ALA A 163 19.16 -9.41 -3.63
N GLU A 164 19.25 -9.02 -2.34
CA GLU A 164 19.46 -9.95 -1.24
C GLU A 164 18.20 -10.78 -0.90
N TYR A 165 17.02 -10.44 -1.45
CA TYR A 165 15.72 -11.03 -1.17
C TYR A 165 15.05 -11.50 -2.48
N PRO A 166 15.48 -12.64 -3.06
CA PRO A 166 15.08 -13.07 -4.40
C PRO A 166 13.59 -13.36 -4.56
N ALA A 167 12.91 -13.87 -3.52
CA ALA A 167 11.48 -14.11 -3.55
C ALA A 167 10.69 -12.79 -3.53
N VAL A 168 11.15 -11.79 -2.78
CA VAL A 168 10.59 -10.42 -2.80
C VAL A 168 10.75 -9.80 -4.19
N VAL A 169 11.93 -9.93 -4.81
CA VAL A 169 12.17 -9.42 -6.17
C VAL A 169 11.21 -10.08 -7.16
N ALA A 170 11.10 -11.41 -7.15
CA ALA A 170 10.20 -12.14 -8.03
C ALA A 170 8.73 -11.77 -7.82
N TRP A 171 8.32 -11.51 -6.59
CA TRP A 171 6.99 -11.01 -6.26
C TRP A 171 6.75 -9.60 -6.81
N CYS A 172 7.70 -8.68 -6.66
CA CYS A 172 7.62 -7.34 -7.26
C CYS A 172 7.52 -7.40 -8.78
N GLU A 173 8.30 -8.28 -9.43
CA GLU A 173 8.25 -8.49 -10.88
C GLU A 173 6.89 -9.02 -11.36
N ARG A 174 6.29 -9.97 -10.62
CA ARG A 174 4.92 -10.44 -10.91
C ARG A 174 3.89 -9.32 -10.79
N LEU A 175 3.95 -8.52 -9.72
CA LEU A 175 3.04 -7.39 -9.54
C LEU A 175 3.23 -6.33 -10.62
N ALA A 176 4.46 -6.06 -11.06
CA ALA A 176 4.75 -5.11 -12.13
C ALA A 176 4.16 -5.50 -13.50
N GLN A 177 3.72 -6.77 -13.70
CA GLN A 177 2.96 -7.15 -14.90
C GLN A 177 1.52 -6.65 -14.88
N ARG A 178 1.01 -6.23 -13.73
CA ARG A 178 -0.33 -5.66 -13.61
C ARG A 178 -0.29 -4.18 -13.98
N PRO A 179 -1.26 -3.69 -14.81
CA PRO A 179 -1.23 -2.31 -15.33
C PRO A 179 -1.15 -1.24 -14.24
N GLU A 180 -1.87 -1.43 -13.14
CA GLU A 180 -1.92 -0.48 -12.02
C GLU A 180 -0.56 -0.35 -11.31
N TYR A 181 0.19 -1.45 -11.16
CA TYR A 181 1.53 -1.42 -10.58
C TYR A 181 2.56 -0.82 -11.54
N ALA A 182 2.47 -1.16 -12.83
CA ALA A 182 3.34 -0.57 -13.85
C ALA A 182 3.16 0.96 -13.93
N ALA A 183 1.91 1.44 -13.82
CA ALA A 183 1.61 2.86 -13.78
C ALA A 183 2.24 3.54 -12.54
N GLU A 184 2.10 2.96 -11.35
CA GLU A 184 2.70 3.51 -10.12
C GLU A 184 4.24 3.51 -10.17
N LEU A 185 4.87 2.47 -10.75
CA LEU A 185 6.32 2.45 -10.94
C LEU A 185 6.81 3.61 -11.82
N SER A 186 6.03 4.02 -12.83
CA SER A 186 6.37 5.13 -13.71
C SER A 186 6.33 6.50 -13.00
N LEU A 187 5.59 6.60 -11.89
CA LEU A 187 5.51 7.81 -11.07
C LEU A 187 6.60 7.89 -9.99
N LEU A 188 7.26 6.76 -9.68
CA LEU A 188 8.37 6.77 -8.74
C LEU A 188 9.56 7.46 -9.38
N SER A 189 9.85 8.68 -8.92
CA SER A 189 11.10 9.36 -9.28
C SER A 189 12.28 8.49 -8.83
N VAL A 190 13.12 8.11 -9.76
CA VAL A 190 14.39 7.41 -9.53
C VAL A 190 15.36 8.31 -8.77
#